data_59d12b4acdece1c85cf179a0854c1036
#
_entry.id   59d12b4acdece1c85cf179a0854c1036
#
_cell.length_a   1.000
_cell.length_b   1.000
_cell.length_c   1.000
_cell.angle_alpha   90.00
_cell.angle_beta   90.00
_cell.angle_gamma   90.00
#
_symmetry.space_group_name_H-M   'P 1'
#
loop_
_entity.id
_entity.type
_entity.pdbx_description
1 polymer ?
#
loop_
_entity_poly.entity_id
_entity_poly.type
_entity_poly.pdbx_seq_one_letter_code
_entity_poly.pdbx_strand_id
1 'polypeptide(L)'
;MKNRVVIGTRTSKLALYQTNKVKQELKKNFPNLNIEIKEVKTKGDILLDKPLDRNLDKGYFVKEIQDLLIQNKIDVAVHSLKDLPVENIDGLEISAILKRGNPKDVFLSKTGKKLSEFGKNQLIGTTSLRRKAQLLKLNSELQIKDLRGNVCLLYTSD
;
A
#
# COMPACT_ATOMS: atom_id res chain seq x y z
N MET A 1 9.02 -19.66 24.50
CA MET A 1 8.81 -18.87 23.28
C MET A 1 7.41 -19.15 22.74
N LYS A 2 6.68 -18.15 22.24
CA LYS A 2 5.40 -18.42 21.56
C LYS A 2 5.66 -19.27 20.32
N ASN A 3 5.00 -20.42 20.19
CA ASN A 3 5.10 -21.27 19.01
C ASN A 3 4.15 -20.83 17.88
N ARG A 4 3.35 -19.79 18.10
CA ARG A 4 2.37 -19.26 17.14
C ARG A 4 2.45 -17.74 17.11
N VAL A 5 2.38 -17.19 15.90
CA VAL A 5 2.29 -15.74 15.64
C VAL A 5 1.14 -15.48 14.68
N VAL A 6 0.30 -14.51 15.01
CA VAL A 6 -0.80 -14.05 14.16
C VAL A 6 -0.41 -12.72 13.54
N ILE A 7 -0.32 -12.66 12.22
CA ILE A 7 0.00 -11.45 11.45
C ILE A 7 -1.29 -10.85 10.89
N GLY A 8 -1.60 -9.62 11.29
CA GLY A 8 -2.70 -8.84 10.74
C GLY A 8 -2.28 -8.09 9.46
N THR A 9 -3.15 -8.08 8.47
CA THR A 9 -2.92 -7.38 7.19
C THR A 9 -4.22 -7.00 6.51
N ARG A 10 -4.15 -6.05 5.57
CA ARG A 10 -5.29 -5.73 4.69
C ARG A 10 -5.54 -6.85 3.68
N THR A 11 -6.76 -6.87 3.12
CA THR A 11 -7.18 -7.88 2.12
C THR A 11 -6.66 -7.60 0.71
N SER A 12 -6.01 -6.45 0.44
CA SER A 12 -5.53 -6.14 -0.90
C SER A 12 -4.39 -7.07 -1.33
N LYS A 13 -4.33 -7.41 -2.62
CA LYS A 13 -3.28 -8.28 -3.18
C LYS A 13 -1.86 -7.80 -2.85
N LEU A 14 -1.63 -6.47 -2.84
CA LEU A 14 -0.34 -5.91 -2.47
C LEU A 14 -0.02 -6.14 -0.98
N ALA A 15 -0.99 -5.90 -0.09
CA ALA A 15 -0.80 -6.12 1.34
C ALA A 15 -0.52 -7.60 1.64
N LEU A 16 -1.26 -8.51 1.02
CA LEU A 16 -1.04 -9.95 1.15
C LEU A 16 0.33 -10.38 0.61
N TYR A 17 0.79 -9.82 -0.51
CA TYR A 17 2.14 -10.04 -1.03
C TYR A 17 3.21 -9.62 -0.01
N GLN A 18 3.07 -8.42 0.57
CA GLN A 18 4.00 -7.92 1.58
C GLN A 18 3.99 -8.79 2.84
N THR A 19 2.82 -9.20 3.30
CA THR A 19 2.66 -10.08 4.46
C THR A 19 3.27 -11.46 4.23
N ASN A 20 3.06 -12.05 3.06
CA ASN A 20 3.68 -13.33 2.72
C ASN A 20 5.21 -13.24 2.68
N LYS A 21 5.77 -12.10 2.26
CA LYS A 21 7.20 -11.86 2.32
C LYS A 21 7.73 -11.83 3.75
N VAL A 22 7.02 -11.14 4.66
CA VAL A 22 7.34 -11.17 6.12
C VAL A 22 7.26 -12.59 6.65
N LYS A 23 6.18 -13.32 6.34
CA LYS A 23 6.00 -14.73 6.74
C LYS A 23 7.17 -15.60 6.27
N GLN A 24 7.63 -15.43 5.03
CA GLN A 24 8.78 -16.20 4.48
C GLN A 24 10.07 -15.88 5.24
N GLU A 25 10.35 -14.60 5.53
CA GLU A 25 11.56 -14.22 6.29
C GLU A 25 11.52 -14.76 7.74
N LEU A 26 10.34 -14.71 8.39
CA LEU A 26 10.18 -15.33 9.72
C LEU A 26 10.38 -16.84 9.67
N LYS A 27 9.84 -17.54 8.66
CA LYS A 27 10.01 -18.99 8.51
C LYS A 27 11.45 -19.43 8.25
N LYS A 28 12.27 -18.61 7.58
CA LYS A 28 13.70 -18.89 7.39
C LYS A 28 14.46 -18.95 8.72
N ASN A 29 14.13 -18.03 9.64
CA ASN A 29 14.82 -17.92 10.92
C ASN A 29 14.17 -18.81 12.01
N PHE A 30 12.88 -19.09 11.88
CA PHE A 30 12.07 -19.85 12.83
C PHE A 30 11.21 -20.90 12.11
N PRO A 31 11.80 -22.01 11.61
CA PRO A 31 11.10 -23.00 10.78
C PRO A 31 9.86 -23.60 11.45
N ASN A 32 9.91 -23.80 12.77
CA ASN A 32 8.86 -24.43 13.56
C ASN A 32 7.77 -23.44 14.04
N LEU A 33 7.92 -22.13 13.78
CA LEU A 33 6.95 -21.12 14.17
C LEU A 33 5.66 -21.28 13.37
N ASN A 34 4.54 -21.48 14.05
CA ASN A 34 3.23 -21.47 13.39
C ASN A 34 2.82 -20.01 13.09
N ILE A 35 2.65 -19.67 11.81
CA ILE A 35 2.31 -18.31 11.38
C ILE A 35 0.96 -18.31 10.69
N GLU A 36 0.01 -17.63 11.33
CA GLU A 36 -1.33 -17.39 10.83
C GLU A 36 -1.45 -15.98 10.26
N ILE A 37 -2.18 -15.82 9.15
CA ILE A 37 -2.47 -14.51 8.56
C ILE A 37 -3.94 -14.21 8.82
N LYS A 38 -4.20 -13.06 9.44
CA LYS A 38 -5.53 -12.52 9.68
C LYS A 38 -5.78 -11.34 8.76
N GLU A 39 -6.66 -11.55 7.79
CA GLU A 39 -7.08 -10.50 6.87
C GLU A 39 -8.12 -9.59 7.51
N VAL A 40 -7.93 -8.27 7.33
CA VAL A 40 -8.77 -7.21 7.90
C VAL A 40 -9.20 -6.27 6.80
N LYS A 41 -10.51 -6.09 6.62
CA LYS A 41 -11.06 -5.05 5.77
C LYS A 41 -11.02 -3.72 6.54
N THR A 42 -10.32 -2.74 6.01
CA THR A 42 -10.26 -1.41 6.59
C THR A 42 -11.31 -0.48 5.97
N LYS A 43 -11.63 0.63 6.63
CA LYS A 43 -12.53 1.66 6.07
C LYS A 43 -12.04 2.16 4.72
N GLY A 44 -10.73 2.30 4.54
CA GLY A 44 -10.13 2.69 3.27
C GLY A 44 -10.34 1.66 2.15
N ASP A 45 -10.50 0.37 2.48
CA ASP A 45 -10.82 -0.66 1.50
C ASP A 45 -12.31 -0.67 1.09
N ILE A 46 -13.19 -0.14 1.95
CA ILE A 46 -14.64 -0.10 1.72
C ILE A 46 -15.05 1.17 0.95
N LEU A 47 -14.38 2.29 1.21
CA LEU A 47 -14.74 3.61 0.67
C LEU A 47 -14.00 3.94 -0.65
N LEU A 48 -13.92 3.00 -1.58
CA LEU A 48 -13.23 3.17 -2.86
C LEU A 48 -13.87 4.23 -3.76
N ASP A 49 -15.18 4.45 -3.64
CA ASP A 49 -15.97 5.30 -4.54
C ASP A 49 -16.05 6.78 -4.12
N LYS A 50 -15.58 7.13 -2.92
CA LYS A 50 -15.58 8.53 -2.43
C LYS A 50 -14.19 9.13 -2.50
N PRO A 51 -14.05 10.43 -2.85
CA PRO A 51 -12.76 11.12 -2.73
C PRO A 51 -12.26 10.99 -1.28
N LEU A 52 -11.03 10.52 -1.07
CA LEU A 52 -10.39 10.61 0.26
C LEU A 52 -10.24 12.09 0.57
N ASP A 53 -10.91 12.54 1.62
CA ASP A 53 -10.63 13.86 2.16
C ASP A 53 -9.22 13.80 2.77
N ARG A 54 -8.28 14.48 2.11
CA ARG A 54 -6.87 14.50 2.49
C ARG A 54 -6.63 15.10 3.87
N ASN A 55 -7.61 15.81 4.42
CA ASN A 55 -7.53 16.47 5.72
C ASN A 55 -8.06 15.61 6.87
N LEU A 56 -8.87 14.60 6.58
CA LEU A 56 -9.60 13.86 7.62
C LEU A 56 -8.98 12.53 8.02
N ASP A 57 -8.03 11.94 7.24
CA ASP A 57 -7.79 10.53 7.46
C ASP A 57 -6.37 10.01 7.29
N LYS A 58 -5.55 10.29 8.27
CA LYS A 58 -4.26 9.61 8.47
C LYS A 58 -4.39 8.16 9.00
N GLY A 59 -5.59 7.60 9.11
CA GLY A 59 -5.82 6.29 9.74
C GLY A 59 -6.68 5.29 8.98
N TYR A 60 -7.24 5.64 7.82
CA TYR A 60 -8.21 4.79 7.09
C TYR A 60 -7.75 3.38 6.74
N PHE A 61 -6.45 3.17 6.61
CA PHE A 61 -5.90 1.89 6.20
C PHE A 61 -5.20 1.13 7.32
N VAL A 62 -5.14 1.71 8.52
CA VAL A 62 -4.33 1.16 9.61
C VAL A 62 -5.08 0.97 10.92
N LYS A 63 -6.10 1.81 11.19
CA LYS A 63 -6.77 1.87 12.50
C LYS A 63 -7.31 0.52 12.97
N GLU A 64 -8.06 -0.16 12.13
CA GLU A 64 -8.67 -1.45 12.49
C GLU A 64 -7.62 -2.52 12.82
N ILE A 65 -6.46 -2.48 12.16
CA ILE A 65 -5.37 -3.42 12.41
C ILE A 65 -4.63 -3.03 13.70
N GLN A 66 -4.43 -1.74 13.96
CA GLN A 66 -3.85 -1.24 15.21
C GLN A 66 -4.72 -1.58 16.42
N ASP A 67 -6.04 -1.44 16.30
CA ASP A 67 -6.99 -1.83 17.35
C ASP A 67 -6.87 -3.33 17.69
N LEU A 68 -6.65 -4.18 16.67
CA LEU A 68 -6.41 -5.61 16.90
C LEU A 68 -5.08 -5.91 17.59
N LEU A 69 -4.03 -5.12 17.33
CA LEU A 69 -2.74 -5.21 18.06
C LEU A 69 -2.92 -4.84 19.52
N ILE A 70 -3.55 -3.68 19.81
CA ILE A 70 -3.81 -3.19 21.16
C ILE A 70 -4.66 -4.20 21.95
N GLN A 71 -5.62 -4.84 21.28
CA GLN A 71 -6.47 -5.88 21.88
C GLN A 71 -5.81 -7.26 21.97
N ASN A 72 -4.52 -7.40 21.60
CA ASN A 72 -3.79 -8.67 21.56
C ASN A 72 -4.47 -9.77 20.72
N LYS A 73 -5.27 -9.38 19.72
CA LYS A 73 -5.93 -10.29 18.76
C LYS A 73 -5.05 -10.68 17.60
N ILE A 74 -3.97 -9.94 17.37
CA ILE A 74 -2.85 -10.22 16.48
C ILE A 74 -1.55 -9.86 17.20
N ASP A 75 -0.44 -10.45 16.78
CA ASP A 75 0.88 -10.24 17.40
C ASP A 75 1.71 -9.23 16.59
N VAL A 76 1.50 -9.16 15.29
CA VAL A 76 2.25 -8.31 14.35
C VAL A 76 1.28 -7.76 13.30
N ALA A 77 1.47 -6.51 12.90
CA ALA A 77 0.80 -5.91 11.74
C ALA A 77 1.80 -5.65 10.62
N VAL A 78 1.40 -5.91 9.38
CA VAL A 78 2.23 -5.61 8.20
C VAL A 78 1.59 -4.52 7.37
N HIS A 79 2.35 -3.43 7.18
CA HIS A 79 1.91 -2.26 6.44
C HIS A 79 2.96 -1.79 5.43
N SER A 80 2.52 -1.13 4.37
CA SER A 80 3.40 -0.24 3.61
C SER A 80 3.75 0.97 4.48
N LEU A 81 5.03 1.28 4.67
CA LEU A 81 5.47 2.36 5.57
C LEU A 81 4.82 3.72 5.26
N LYS A 82 4.55 3.99 3.98
CA LYS A 82 3.89 5.23 3.53
C LYS A 82 2.46 5.42 4.05
N ASP A 83 1.80 4.32 4.46
CA ASP A 83 0.42 4.31 4.92
C ASP A 83 0.33 4.45 6.45
N LEU A 84 1.47 4.32 7.15
CA LEU A 84 1.53 4.53 8.59
C LEU A 84 1.54 6.03 8.92
N PRO A 85 0.83 6.46 9.98
CA PRO A 85 0.94 7.82 10.50
C PRO A 85 2.37 8.08 11.01
N VAL A 86 2.77 9.34 10.99
CA VAL A 86 4.08 9.77 11.52
C VAL A 86 4.07 9.76 13.05
N GLU A 87 2.89 9.98 13.62
CA GLU A 87 2.70 10.00 15.07
C GLU A 87 2.70 8.57 15.61
N ASN A 88 3.49 8.33 16.64
CA ASN A 88 3.49 7.05 17.33
C ASN A 88 2.19 6.86 18.11
N ILE A 89 1.70 5.63 18.15
CA ILE A 89 0.56 5.25 18.98
C ILE A 89 1.13 4.57 20.23
N ASP A 90 0.68 5.00 21.39
CA ASP A 90 1.10 4.41 22.67
C ASP A 90 0.87 2.89 22.67
N GLY A 91 1.88 2.16 23.07
CA GLY A 91 1.88 0.69 23.12
C GLY A 91 2.16 0.00 21.79
N LEU A 92 2.39 0.74 20.68
CA LEU A 92 2.80 0.19 19.39
C LEU A 92 4.14 0.77 18.94
N GLU A 93 4.92 -0.06 18.27
CA GLU A 93 6.23 0.33 17.72
C GLU A 93 6.44 -0.26 16.32
N ILE A 94 7.31 0.36 15.54
CA ILE A 94 7.81 -0.21 14.28
C ILE A 94 9.01 -1.09 14.62
N SER A 95 8.77 -2.38 14.83
CA SER A 95 9.80 -3.33 15.27
C SER A 95 10.77 -3.73 14.16
N ALA A 96 10.37 -3.66 12.89
CA ALA A 96 11.23 -4.01 11.77
C ALA A 96 10.80 -3.35 10.45
N ILE A 97 11.79 -3.09 9.59
CA ILE A 97 11.60 -2.66 8.21
C ILE A 97 12.36 -3.62 7.30
N LEU A 98 11.63 -4.30 6.40
CA LEU A 98 12.25 -5.21 5.45
C LEU A 98 13.08 -4.46 4.40
N LYS A 99 14.02 -5.19 3.77
CA LYS A 99 14.79 -4.65 2.65
C LYS A 99 13.85 -4.09 1.58
N ARG A 100 14.07 -2.83 1.21
CA ARG A 100 13.26 -2.13 0.22
C ARG A 100 13.37 -2.80 -1.15
N GLY A 101 12.23 -2.95 -1.84
CA GLY A 101 12.19 -3.33 -3.24
C GLY A 101 12.65 -2.20 -4.16
N ASN A 102 12.50 -2.39 -5.47
CA ASN A 102 12.79 -1.36 -6.45
C ASN A 102 11.88 -0.12 -6.24
N PRO A 103 12.41 1.07 -5.95
CA PRO A 103 11.62 2.26 -5.67
C PRO A 103 11.16 3.01 -6.93
N LYS A 104 11.53 2.57 -8.11
CA LYS A 104 11.22 3.25 -9.38
C LYS A 104 9.71 3.21 -9.64
N ASP A 105 9.19 4.32 -10.13
CA ASP A 105 7.85 4.36 -10.69
C ASP A 105 7.81 3.62 -12.03
N VAL A 106 6.69 2.98 -12.34
CA VAL A 106 6.47 2.29 -13.62
C VAL A 106 5.42 3.07 -14.40
N PHE A 107 5.71 3.33 -15.66
CA PHE A 107 4.76 3.87 -16.61
C PHE A 107 4.17 2.73 -17.43
N LEU A 108 2.85 2.67 -17.50
CA LEU A 108 2.11 1.69 -18.27
C LEU A 108 1.39 2.39 -19.39
N SER A 109 1.56 1.90 -20.60
CA SER A 109 0.90 2.41 -21.80
C SER A 109 0.18 1.29 -22.52
N LYS A 110 -1.09 1.47 -22.84
CA LYS A 110 -1.90 0.52 -23.63
C LYS A 110 -1.30 0.31 -25.03
N THR A 111 -0.66 1.33 -25.57
CA THR A 111 -0.06 1.32 -26.93
C THR A 111 1.41 0.91 -26.94
N GLY A 112 2.02 0.62 -25.77
CA GLY A 112 3.45 0.34 -25.66
C GLY A 112 4.36 1.56 -25.82
N LYS A 113 3.81 2.76 -26.06
CA LYS A 113 4.59 4.00 -26.17
C LYS A 113 5.32 4.33 -24.89
N LYS A 114 6.54 4.84 -25.01
CA LYS A 114 7.32 5.37 -23.88
C LYS A 114 6.76 6.73 -23.45
N LEU A 115 7.00 7.12 -22.20
CA LEU A 115 6.55 8.41 -21.67
C LEU A 115 7.07 9.61 -22.50
N SER A 116 8.28 9.52 -23.06
CA SER A 116 8.87 10.54 -23.94
C SER A 116 8.16 10.75 -25.27
N GLU A 117 7.30 9.79 -25.66
CA GLU A 117 6.52 9.84 -26.89
C GLU A 117 5.11 10.41 -26.68
N PHE A 118 4.81 10.78 -25.41
CA PHE A 118 3.53 11.40 -25.04
C PHE A 118 3.62 12.91 -25.27
N GLY A 119 2.72 13.43 -26.10
CA GLY A 119 2.64 14.84 -26.47
C GLY A 119 1.37 15.52 -25.93
N LYS A 120 1.01 16.61 -26.61
CA LYS A 120 -0.17 17.43 -26.29
C LYS A 120 -1.44 16.59 -26.28
N ASN A 121 -2.31 16.88 -25.31
CA ASN A 121 -3.63 16.27 -25.14
C ASN A 121 -3.63 14.76 -24.80
N GLN A 122 -2.49 14.15 -24.52
CA GLN A 122 -2.49 12.77 -24.06
C GLN A 122 -2.76 12.68 -22.56
N LEU A 123 -3.65 11.75 -22.18
CA LEU A 123 -4.16 11.59 -20.84
C LEU A 123 -3.32 10.58 -20.06
N ILE A 124 -2.87 10.98 -18.85
CA ILE A 124 -2.15 10.10 -17.92
C ILE A 124 -2.92 10.05 -16.61
N GLY A 125 -3.17 8.84 -16.12
CA GLY A 125 -3.87 8.60 -14.86
C GLY A 125 -2.90 8.55 -13.67
N THR A 126 -3.07 9.43 -12.68
CA THR A 126 -2.42 9.33 -11.38
C THR A 126 -3.07 10.23 -10.34
N THR A 127 -3.27 9.71 -9.12
CA THR A 127 -3.67 10.52 -7.95
C THR A 127 -2.48 11.06 -7.15
N SER A 128 -1.26 10.64 -7.48
CA SER A 128 -0.05 11.07 -6.77
C SER A 128 0.36 12.48 -7.18
N LEU A 129 0.29 13.44 -6.24
CA LEU A 129 0.74 14.82 -6.49
C LEU A 129 2.22 14.90 -6.89
N ARG A 130 3.07 14.05 -6.29
CA ARG A 130 4.49 13.96 -6.65
C ARG A 130 4.66 13.55 -8.11
N ARG A 131 3.96 12.48 -8.55
CA ARG A 131 4.02 12.03 -9.95
C ARG A 131 3.46 13.06 -10.91
N LYS A 132 2.31 13.67 -10.56
CA LYS A 132 1.71 14.75 -11.33
C LYS A 132 2.69 15.90 -11.56
N ALA A 133 3.34 16.38 -10.50
CA ALA A 133 4.32 17.47 -10.59
C ALA A 133 5.51 17.09 -11.48
N GLN A 134 6.04 15.87 -11.36
CA GLN A 134 7.15 15.39 -12.19
C GLN A 134 6.75 15.23 -13.67
N LEU A 135 5.57 14.71 -13.95
CA LEU A 135 5.04 14.57 -15.31
C LEU A 135 4.86 15.94 -15.99
N LEU A 136 4.23 16.89 -15.30
CA LEU A 136 4.02 18.25 -15.80
C LEU A 136 5.34 19.03 -15.96
N LYS A 137 6.36 18.73 -15.16
CA LYS A 137 7.72 19.26 -15.36
C LYS A 137 8.38 18.72 -16.62
N LEU A 138 8.13 17.46 -16.97
CA LEU A 138 8.65 16.85 -18.23
C LEU A 138 7.91 17.38 -19.45
N ASN A 139 6.60 17.51 -19.36
CA ASN A 139 5.77 18.05 -20.43
C ASN A 139 4.52 18.71 -19.83
N SER A 140 4.46 20.05 -19.88
CA SER A 140 3.36 20.84 -19.32
C SER A 140 2.02 20.69 -20.07
N GLU A 141 2.05 20.16 -21.28
CA GLU A 141 0.85 19.95 -22.11
C GLU A 141 0.13 18.62 -21.84
N LEU A 142 0.69 17.77 -20.96
CA LEU A 142 0.04 16.51 -20.56
C LEU A 142 -1.23 16.78 -19.76
N GLN A 143 -2.27 16.03 -20.08
CA GLN A 143 -3.50 16.02 -19.28
C GLN A 143 -3.37 14.96 -18.19
N ILE A 144 -3.55 15.37 -16.94
CA ILE A 144 -3.47 14.47 -15.78
C ILE A 144 -4.86 14.29 -15.19
N LYS A 145 -5.33 13.05 -15.14
CA LYS A 145 -6.59 12.66 -14.50
C LYS A 145 -6.32 11.82 -13.26
N ASP A 146 -7.14 12.03 -12.23
CA ASP A 146 -7.06 11.19 -11.03
C ASP A 146 -7.48 9.76 -11.37
N LEU A 147 -6.63 8.81 -10.97
CA LEU A 147 -6.87 7.39 -11.13
C LEU A 147 -6.81 6.72 -9.75
N ARG A 148 -7.90 6.06 -9.34
CA ARG A 148 -8.03 5.39 -8.05
C ARG A 148 -8.25 3.89 -8.24
N GLY A 149 -7.82 3.15 -7.24
CA GLY A 149 -8.04 1.71 -7.14
C GLY A 149 -6.82 0.97 -6.60
N ASN A 150 -7.02 -0.27 -6.21
CA ASN A 150 -5.93 -1.18 -5.94
C ASN A 150 -5.13 -1.43 -7.23
N VAL A 151 -3.80 -1.59 -7.09
CA VAL A 151 -2.89 -1.78 -8.22
C VAL A 151 -3.42 -2.80 -9.23
N CYS A 152 -4.01 -3.90 -8.77
CA CYS A 152 -4.56 -4.94 -9.66
C CYS A 152 -5.82 -4.52 -10.42
N LEU A 153 -6.58 -3.54 -9.91
CA LEU A 153 -7.76 -3.00 -10.61
C LEU A 153 -7.34 -2.01 -11.69
N LEU A 154 -6.22 -1.27 -11.48
CA LEU A 154 -5.71 -0.32 -12.45
C LEU A 154 -5.17 -0.96 -13.73
N TYR A 155 -4.81 -2.25 -13.67
CA TYR A 155 -4.36 -3.01 -14.85
C TYR A 155 -5.52 -3.59 -15.69
N THR A 156 -6.73 -3.63 -15.14
CA THR A 156 -7.90 -4.25 -15.78
C THR A 156 -8.98 -3.26 -16.18
N SER A 157 -8.87 -1.97 -15.82
CA SER A 157 -9.78 -0.92 -16.27
C SER A 157 -9.42 -0.48 -17.68
N ASP A 158 -10.36 -0.61 -18.61
CA ASP A 158 -10.33 -0.05 -19.97
C ASP A 158 -10.40 1.47 -19.99
#